data_8c972f31936f275fbd8bcd85dd2b3b71
#
_entry.id   8c972f31936f275fbd8bcd85dd2b3b71
#
_cell.length_a   1.000
_cell.length_b   1.000
_cell.length_c   1.000
_cell.angle_alpha   90.00
_cell.angle_beta   90.00
_cell.angle_gamma   90.00
#
_symmetry.space_group_name_H-M   'P 1'
#
loop_
_entity.id
_entity.type
_entity.pdbx_description
1 polymer ?
#
loop_
_entity_poly.entity_id
_entity_poly.type
_entity_poly.pdbx_seq_one_letter_code
_entity_poly.pdbx_strand_id
1 'polypeptide(L)'
;NIAAHAAIREGATVAVFSLEMSKEQVVMRIMASESGVNMQKLRTGELGATEILKIADRFNTVGEAKILIDDTPGVTVAEVRSKCRRIQAIHGLDVVIIDYLQLMQSAKSQDSRVLEISAMTRALKILARELNVAVVVLSQLSREPDKRKDHTPLMSDLRESGSIEQDADVIMMLYRPAAYPDTQEAMDGDNTSYINVAKHRNGATASIKVMWVPELTKYANYAPDPD
;
A
#
# COMPACT_ATOMS: atom_id res chain seq x y z
N ASN A 1 0.13 4.39 -4.59
CA ASN A 1 -1.07 5.09 -5.09
C ASN A 1 -1.75 5.90 -3.98
N ILE A 2 -2.18 5.27 -2.86
CA ILE A 2 -2.89 5.97 -1.76
C ILE A 2 -2.06 7.13 -1.21
N ALA A 3 -0.76 6.92 -0.90
CA ALA A 3 0.11 7.97 -0.38
C ALA A 3 0.21 9.17 -1.34
N ALA A 4 0.49 8.90 -2.62
CA ALA A 4 0.62 9.94 -3.64
C ALA A 4 -0.70 10.70 -3.83
N HIS A 5 -1.84 9.99 -3.91
CA HIS A 5 -3.15 10.63 -4.05
C HIS A 5 -3.47 11.52 -2.84
N ALA A 6 -3.34 10.99 -1.62
CA ALA A 6 -3.64 11.73 -0.41
C ALA A 6 -2.76 12.99 -0.26
N ALA A 7 -1.45 12.88 -0.52
CA ALA A 7 -0.55 14.01 -0.35
C ALA A 7 -0.62 15.02 -1.50
N ILE A 8 -0.68 14.56 -2.76
CA ILE A 8 -0.61 15.43 -3.94
C ILE A 8 -1.97 16.04 -4.28
N ARG A 9 -3.06 15.27 -4.14
CA ARG A 9 -4.42 15.72 -4.54
C ARG A 9 -5.19 16.33 -3.39
N GLU A 10 -5.07 15.74 -2.19
CA GLU A 10 -5.84 16.16 -1.02
C GLU A 10 -5.01 17.04 -0.04
N GLY A 11 -3.70 17.21 -0.29
CA GLY A 11 -2.82 18.02 0.57
C GLY A 11 -2.53 17.39 1.94
N ALA A 12 -2.87 16.12 2.12
CA ALA A 12 -2.68 15.41 3.38
C ALA A 12 -1.19 15.17 3.69
N THR A 13 -0.85 15.16 4.97
CA THR A 13 0.47 14.74 5.43
C THR A 13 0.49 13.22 5.64
N VAL A 14 1.34 12.53 4.92
CA VAL A 14 1.43 11.07 4.90
C VAL A 14 2.78 10.60 5.41
N ALA A 15 2.80 9.73 6.42
CA ALA A 15 3.99 9.01 6.85
C ALA A 15 3.97 7.59 6.25
N VAL A 16 5.04 7.21 5.56
CA VAL A 16 5.20 5.88 4.95
C VAL A 16 6.36 5.16 5.63
N PHE A 17 6.07 4.06 6.29
CA PHE A 17 7.07 3.13 6.82
C PHE A 17 7.26 2.00 5.81
N SER A 18 8.32 2.10 5.02
CA SER A 18 8.66 1.16 3.96
C SER A 18 9.71 0.17 4.45
N LEU A 19 9.26 -0.99 4.93
CA LEU A 19 10.14 -1.96 5.60
C LEU A 19 10.81 -2.94 4.61
N GLU A 20 10.34 -2.97 3.38
CA GLU A 20 10.87 -3.83 2.30
C GLU A 20 11.68 -3.04 1.28
N MET A 21 11.26 -1.81 0.99
CA MET A 21 11.87 -1.00 -0.07
C MET A 21 12.58 0.22 0.51
N SER A 22 13.70 0.63 -0.12
CA SER A 22 14.34 1.89 0.25
C SER A 22 13.48 3.10 -0.12
N LYS A 23 13.70 4.21 0.57
CA LYS A 23 12.99 5.48 0.29
C LYS A 23 13.17 5.93 -1.16
N GLU A 24 14.36 5.74 -1.73
CA GLU A 24 14.66 6.08 -3.13
C GLU A 24 13.77 5.28 -4.10
N GLN A 25 13.58 3.98 -3.83
CA GLN A 25 12.70 3.12 -4.62
C GLN A 25 11.24 3.55 -4.53
N VAL A 26 10.77 3.93 -3.34
CA VAL A 26 9.41 4.45 -3.15
C VAL A 26 9.22 5.76 -3.90
N VAL A 27 10.18 6.70 -3.79
CA VAL A 27 10.14 7.98 -4.53
C VAL A 27 10.14 7.75 -6.04
N MET A 28 10.97 6.83 -6.55
CA MET A 28 10.98 6.49 -7.98
C MET A 28 9.62 5.94 -8.45
N ARG A 29 8.95 5.10 -7.66
CA ARG A 29 7.60 4.60 -8.00
C ARG A 29 6.56 5.72 -8.01
N ILE A 30 6.62 6.64 -7.06
CA ILE A 30 5.74 7.81 -7.05
C ILE A 30 6.00 8.66 -8.29
N MET A 31 7.26 8.94 -8.62
CA MET A 31 7.62 9.72 -9.79
C MET A 31 7.16 9.06 -11.10
N ALA A 32 7.35 7.75 -11.26
CA ALA A 32 6.87 7.00 -12.43
C ALA A 32 5.34 7.14 -12.58
N SER A 33 4.63 6.94 -11.47
CA SER A 33 3.17 7.03 -11.43
C SER A 33 2.63 8.42 -11.78
N GLU A 34 3.28 9.48 -11.28
CA GLU A 34 2.81 10.87 -11.45
C GLU A 34 3.27 11.49 -12.79
N SER A 35 4.48 11.15 -13.26
CA SER A 35 4.98 11.65 -14.56
C SER A 35 4.47 10.85 -15.76
N GLY A 36 3.94 9.63 -15.54
CA GLY A 36 3.59 8.72 -16.64
C GLY A 36 4.81 8.20 -17.40
N VAL A 37 6.00 8.16 -16.76
CA VAL A 37 7.22 7.62 -17.33
C VAL A 37 7.42 6.18 -16.86
N ASN A 38 7.77 5.30 -17.79
CA ASN A 38 7.99 3.88 -17.51
C ASN A 38 9.02 3.70 -16.39
N MET A 39 8.65 2.92 -15.36
CA MET A 39 9.47 2.67 -14.18
C MET A 39 10.82 2.04 -14.51
N GLN A 40 10.87 1.16 -15.53
CA GLN A 40 12.10 0.52 -15.95
C GLN A 40 13.09 1.56 -16.53
N LYS A 41 12.60 2.48 -17.39
CA LYS A 41 13.41 3.57 -17.94
C LYS A 41 13.95 4.50 -16.85
N LEU A 42 13.13 4.83 -15.84
CA LEU A 42 13.60 5.59 -14.68
C LEU A 42 14.73 4.87 -13.94
N ARG A 43 14.61 3.56 -13.76
CA ARG A 43 15.60 2.74 -13.05
C ARG A 43 16.91 2.59 -13.81
N THR A 44 16.86 2.43 -15.14
CA THR A 44 18.06 2.27 -15.98
C THR A 44 18.70 3.60 -16.41
N GLY A 45 17.96 4.72 -16.26
CA GLY A 45 18.42 6.02 -16.75
C GLY A 45 18.26 6.20 -18.27
N GLU A 46 17.60 5.27 -18.97
CA GLU A 46 17.35 5.32 -20.41
C GLU A 46 16.18 6.27 -20.72
N LEU A 47 16.39 7.56 -20.48
CA LEU A 47 15.38 8.60 -20.63
C LEU A 47 15.63 9.43 -21.88
N GLY A 48 14.64 9.53 -22.75
CA GLY A 48 14.63 10.48 -23.85
C GLY A 48 14.23 11.89 -23.41
N ALA A 49 14.36 12.86 -24.29
CA ALA A 49 14.03 14.26 -24.01
C ALA A 49 12.57 14.44 -23.51
N THR A 50 11.63 13.71 -24.10
CA THR A 50 10.20 13.75 -23.71
C THR A 50 9.96 13.24 -22.29
N GLU A 51 10.63 12.15 -21.92
CA GLU A 51 10.52 11.60 -20.55
C GLU A 51 11.12 12.56 -19.52
N ILE A 52 12.26 13.17 -19.84
CA ILE A 52 12.91 14.17 -18.96
C ILE A 52 11.97 15.36 -18.73
N LEU A 53 11.32 15.86 -19.78
CA LEU A 53 10.35 16.96 -19.64
C LEU A 53 9.15 16.58 -18.77
N LYS A 54 8.60 15.36 -18.93
CA LYS A 54 7.51 14.86 -18.08
C LYS A 54 7.91 14.76 -16.61
N ILE A 55 9.13 14.29 -16.35
CA ILE A 55 9.66 14.22 -14.97
C ILE A 55 9.82 15.62 -14.40
N ALA A 56 10.42 16.55 -15.17
CA ALA A 56 10.64 17.93 -14.74
C ALA A 56 9.32 18.65 -14.41
N ASP A 57 8.25 18.43 -15.20
CA ASP A 57 6.92 18.97 -14.95
C ASP A 57 6.33 18.52 -13.60
N ARG A 58 6.62 17.29 -13.18
CA ARG A 58 6.10 16.70 -11.93
C ARG A 58 7.04 16.84 -10.75
N PHE A 59 8.28 17.22 -10.99
CA PHE A 59 9.31 17.25 -9.95
C PHE A 59 8.93 18.11 -8.74
N ASN A 60 8.49 19.34 -8.99
CA ASN A 60 8.07 20.24 -7.92
C ASN A 60 6.82 19.70 -7.19
N THR A 61 5.82 19.25 -7.93
CA THR A 61 4.58 18.70 -7.35
C THR A 61 4.84 17.52 -6.42
N VAL A 62 5.73 16.60 -6.84
CA VAL A 62 6.11 15.45 -6.00
C VAL A 62 7.02 15.87 -4.86
N GLY A 63 7.94 16.81 -5.09
CA GLY A 63 8.88 17.31 -4.09
C GLY A 63 8.23 18.11 -2.96
N GLU A 64 7.15 18.85 -3.27
CA GLU A 64 6.38 19.64 -2.30
C GLU A 64 5.31 18.80 -1.57
N ALA A 65 5.01 17.60 -2.08
CA ALA A 65 4.05 16.71 -1.44
C ALA A 65 4.53 16.28 -0.05
N LYS A 66 3.66 16.37 0.93
CA LYS A 66 3.97 16.04 2.34
C LYS A 66 3.99 14.52 2.55
N ILE A 67 4.92 13.83 1.89
CA ILE A 67 5.16 12.39 2.05
C ILE A 67 6.48 12.20 2.77
N LEU A 68 6.42 11.74 4.01
CA LEU A 68 7.59 11.44 4.83
C LEU A 68 7.83 9.93 4.81
N ILE A 69 8.97 9.51 4.27
CA ILE A 69 9.31 8.09 4.10
C ILE A 69 10.39 7.70 5.10
N ASP A 70 10.11 6.66 5.85
CA ASP A 70 11.03 6.00 6.78
C ASP A 70 11.26 4.57 6.32
N ASP A 71 12.48 4.24 5.94
CA ASP A 71 12.90 2.92 5.46
C ASP A 71 13.77 2.15 6.48
N THR A 72 13.64 2.52 7.77
CA THR A 72 14.32 1.82 8.85
C THR A 72 13.79 0.38 8.96
N PRO A 73 14.62 -0.66 8.77
CA PRO A 73 14.17 -2.04 8.86
C PRO A 73 13.81 -2.44 10.28
N GLY A 74 12.84 -3.34 10.41
CA GLY A 74 12.53 -3.99 11.68
C GLY A 74 12.01 -3.06 12.77
N VAL A 75 11.31 -1.97 12.40
CA VAL A 75 10.73 -1.05 13.40
C VAL A 75 9.65 -1.73 14.23
N THR A 76 9.59 -1.34 15.50
CA THR A 76 8.50 -1.71 16.42
C THR A 76 7.34 -0.71 16.34
N VAL A 77 6.14 -1.10 16.79
CA VAL A 77 4.99 -0.16 16.87
C VAL A 77 5.29 1.03 17.79
N ALA A 78 6.11 0.84 18.84
CA ALA A 78 6.51 1.92 19.74
C ALA A 78 7.37 2.98 19.03
N GLU A 79 8.31 2.54 18.17
CA GLU A 79 9.13 3.44 17.35
C GLU A 79 8.29 4.16 16.30
N VAL A 80 7.40 3.46 15.59
CA VAL A 80 6.43 4.07 14.66
C VAL A 80 5.64 5.17 15.38
N ARG A 81 5.09 4.87 16.57
CA ARG A 81 4.34 5.81 17.39
C ARG A 81 5.16 7.05 17.75
N SER A 82 6.43 6.87 18.18
CA SER A 82 7.33 7.97 18.52
C SER A 82 7.61 8.86 17.30
N LYS A 83 7.91 8.25 16.14
CA LYS A 83 8.15 8.97 14.89
C LYS A 83 6.90 9.72 14.43
N CYS A 84 5.71 9.08 14.47
CA CYS A 84 4.44 9.71 14.10
C CYS A 84 4.10 10.91 14.98
N ARG A 85 4.30 10.83 16.30
CA ARG A 85 4.10 11.96 17.20
C ARG A 85 4.99 13.15 16.84
N ARG A 86 6.26 12.90 16.50
CA ARG A 86 7.19 13.94 16.07
C ARG A 86 6.77 14.57 14.75
N ILE A 87 6.37 13.75 13.76
CA ILE A 87 5.86 14.23 12.48
C ILE A 87 4.62 15.09 12.70
N GLN A 88 3.66 14.61 13.51
CA GLN A 88 2.43 15.33 13.79
C GLN A 88 2.67 16.69 14.44
N ALA A 89 3.64 16.77 15.37
CA ALA A 89 3.97 18.02 16.04
C ALA A 89 4.61 19.08 15.11
N ILE A 90 5.32 18.65 14.06
CA ILE A 90 6.06 19.55 13.17
C ILE A 90 5.27 19.89 11.90
N HIS A 91 4.62 18.89 11.30
CA HIS A 91 4.04 18.99 9.96
C HIS A 91 2.51 18.75 9.94
N GLY A 92 1.93 18.31 11.05
CA GLY A 92 0.65 17.63 11.04
C GLY A 92 0.81 16.19 10.55
N LEU A 93 -0.22 15.36 10.72
CA LEU A 93 -0.23 13.97 10.23
C LEU A 93 -1.68 13.53 10.04
N ASP A 94 -1.99 13.02 8.85
CA ASP A 94 -3.33 12.56 8.50
C ASP A 94 -3.37 11.04 8.23
N VAL A 95 -2.31 10.52 7.59
CA VAL A 95 -2.26 9.12 7.18
C VAL A 95 -0.92 8.50 7.54
N VAL A 96 -0.96 7.29 8.08
CA VAL A 96 0.22 6.43 8.30
C VAL A 96 0.07 5.19 7.42
N ILE A 97 1.08 4.86 6.63
CA ILE A 97 1.12 3.66 5.79
C ILE A 97 2.31 2.79 6.24
N ILE A 98 2.07 1.49 6.43
CA ILE A 98 3.10 0.53 6.83
C ILE A 98 3.15 -0.60 5.79
N ASP A 99 4.31 -0.76 5.16
CA ASP A 99 4.55 -1.77 4.12
C ASP A 99 5.73 -2.68 4.53
N TYR A 100 5.48 -3.86 5.11
CA TYR A 100 4.23 -4.49 5.50
C TYR A 100 4.32 -5.08 6.93
N LEU A 101 3.21 -5.43 7.51
CA LEU A 101 3.07 -5.82 8.93
C LEU A 101 4.08 -6.90 9.39
N GLN A 102 4.27 -7.94 8.57
CA GLN A 102 5.10 -9.08 8.94
C GLN A 102 6.61 -8.77 9.01
N LEU A 103 7.06 -7.61 8.49
CA LEU A 103 8.45 -7.13 8.63
C LEU A 103 8.66 -6.28 9.89
N MET A 104 7.59 -5.91 10.59
CA MET A 104 7.70 -5.24 11.87
C MET A 104 8.25 -6.19 12.95
N GLN A 105 8.98 -5.62 13.89
CA GLN A 105 9.44 -6.35 15.07
C GLN A 105 8.45 -6.22 16.24
N SER A 106 8.28 -7.32 16.96
CA SER A 106 7.56 -7.29 18.24
C SER A 106 8.45 -6.70 19.33
N ALA A 107 7.90 -5.83 20.16
CA ALA A 107 8.60 -5.26 21.31
C ALA A 107 8.97 -6.32 22.37
N LYS A 108 8.27 -7.46 22.37
CA LYS A 108 8.54 -8.62 23.23
C LYS A 108 8.42 -9.88 22.36
N SER A 109 9.38 -10.79 22.48
CA SER A 109 9.23 -12.12 21.91
C SER A 109 8.01 -12.80 22.54
N GLN A 110 7.13 -13.32 21.69
CA GLN A 110 5.94 -14.06 22.08
C GLN A 110 6.13 -15.53 21.71
N ASP A 111 5.39 -16.42 22.37
CA ASP A 111 5.47 -17.86 22.13
C ASP A 111 4.95 -18.27 20.74
N SER A 112 4.25 -17.39 20.05
CA SER A 112 3.79 -17.62 18.68
C SER A 112 3.68 -16.32 17.85
N ARG A 113 3.91 -16.46 16.55
CA ARG A 113 3.78 -15.36 15.58
C ARG A 113 2.36 -14.77 15.57
N VAL A 114 1.34 -15.58 15.78
CA VAL A 114 -0.06 -15.15 15.89
C VAL A 114 -0.24 -14.14 17.03
N LEU A 115 0.36 -14.40 18.20
CA LEU A 115 0.28 -13.48 19.34
C LEU A 115 1.04 -12.18 19.07
N GLU A 116 2.20 -12.25 18.41
CA GLU A 116 2.95 -11.06 18.01
C GLU A 116 2.12 -10.16 17.08
N ILE A 117 1.53 -10.73 16.02
CA ILE A 117 0.68 -10.00 15.08
C ILE A 117 -0.52 -9.40 15.80
N SER A 118 -1.16 -10.15 16.70
CA SER A 118 -2.30 -9.67 17.49
C SER A 118 -1.93 -8.48 18.38
N ALA A 119 -0.76 -8.51 19.00
CA ALA A 119 -0.28 -7.39 19.80
C ALA A 119 0.02 -6.15 18.94
N MET A 120 0.61 -6.35 17.76
CA MET A 120 0.93 -5.27 16.82
C MET A 120 -0.33 -4.62 16.26
N THR A 121 -1.32 -5.39 15.77
CA THR A 121 -2.56 -4.84 15.21
C THR A 121 -3.34 -4.04 16.24
N ARG A 122 -3.45 -4.56 17.45
CA ARG A 122 -4.08 -3.85 18.56
C ARG A 122 -3.35 -2.54 18.90
N ALA A 123 -2.01 -2.56 18.94
CA ALA A 123 -1.20 -1.37 19.20
C ALA A 123 -1.34 -0.33 18.09
N LEU A 124 -1.38 -0.75 16.82
CA LEU A 124 -1.62 0.14 15.67
C LEU A 124 -3.04 0.74 15.69
N LYS A 125 -4.05 -0.01 16.10
CA LYS A 125 -5.40 0.51 16.32
C LYS A 125 -5.45 1.58 17.42
N ILE A 126 -4.69 1.38 18.50
CA ILE A 126 -4.57 2.38 19.59
C ILE A 126 -3.88 3.63 19.05
N LEU A 127 -2.78 3.46 18.29
CA LEU A 127 -2.05 4.58 17.66
C LEU A 127 -2.96 5.42 16.76
N ALA A 128 -3.76 4.78 15.90
CA ALA A 128 -4.70 5.47 15.01
C ALA A 128 -5.66 6.37 15.79
N ARG A 129 -6.21 5.86 16.90
CA ARG A 129 -7.12 6.62 17.76
C ARG A 129 -6.41 7.73 18.54
N GLU A 130 -5.24 7.44 19.09
CA GLU A 130 -4.47 8.39 19.89
C GLU A 130 -4.05 9.62 19.09
N LEU A 131 -3.56 9.42 17.87
CA LEU A 131 -3.12 10.49 16.99
C LEU A 131 -4.24 11.05 16.10
N ASN A 132 -5.42 10.43 16.13
CA ASN A 132 -6.56 10.74 15.25
C ASN A 132 -6.17 10.73 13.77
N VAL A 133 -5.49 9.66 13.33
CA VAL A 133 -5.00 9.47 11.97
C VAL A 133 -5.54 8.19 11.36
N ALA A 134 -5.61 8.13 10.03
CA ALA A 134 -5.86 6.89 9.32
C ALA A 134 -4.57 6.05 9.30
N VAL A 135 -4.66 4.76 9.70
CA VAL A 135 -3.53 3.82 9.62
C VAL A 135 -3.86 2.74 8.59
N VAL A 136 -3.09 2.74 7.51
CA VAL A 136 -3.17 1.74 6.43
C VAL A 136 -2.01 0.78 6.58
N VAL A 137 -2.33 -0.50 6.78
CA VAL A 137 -1.31 -1.54 6.98
C VAL A 137 -1.43 -2.57 5.88
N LEU A 138 -0.35 -2.80 5.16
CA LEU A 138 -0.27 -3.88 4.20
C LEU A 138 0.00 -5.19 4.95
N SER A 139 -0.66 -6.25 4.53
CA SER A 139 -0.46 -7.59 5.09
C SER A 139 -0.31 -8.61 3.97
N GLN A 140 0.71 -9.44 4.09
CA GLN A 140 0.91 -10.55 3.17
C GLN A 140 -0.16 -11.62 3.41
N LEU A 141 -0.68 -12.19 2.34
CA LEU A 141 -1.59 -13.33 2.39
C LEU A 141 -0.83 -14.66 2.51
N SER A 142 -1.52 -15.68 2.96
CA SER A 142 -1.04 -17.06 2.84
C SER A 142 -0.98 -17.48 1.36
N ARG A 143 -0.36 -18.64 1.08
CA ARG A 143 -0.33 -19.21 -0.30
C ARG A 143 -1.59 -20.03 -0.66
N GLU A 144 -2.65 -19.94 0.12
CA GLU A 144 -3.90 -20.68 -0.16
C GLU A 144 -4.61 -20.19 -1.42
N PRO A 145 -4.62 -18.87 -1.77
CA PRO A 145 -5.15 -18.44 -3.07
C PRO A 145 -4.48 -19.12 -4.27
N ASP A 146 -3.16 -19.36 -4.20
CA ASP A 146 -2.42 -20.01 -5.30
C ASP A 146 -2.91 -21.44 -5.60
N LYS A 147 -3.54 -22.10 -4.61
CA LYS A 147 -4.06 -23.46 -4.71
C LYS A 147 -5.52 -23.54 -5.17
N ARG A 148 -6.24 -22.42 -5.15
CA ARG A 148 -7.63 -22.35 -5.58
C ARG A 148 -7.72 -22.17 -7.09
N LYS A 149 -8.77 -22.70 -7.69
CA LYS A 149 -9.01 -22.57 -9.12
C LYS A 149 -9.28 -21.12 -9.56
N ASP A 150 -9.91 -20.33 -8.70
CA ASP A 150 -10.28 -18.94 -8.99
C ASP A 150 -9.29 -17.91 -8.44
N HIS A 151 -8.29 -18.38 -7.67
CA HIS A 151 -7.25 -17.56 -7.03
C HIS A 151 -7.76 -16.34 -6.24
N THR A 152 -9.07 -16.24 -6.02
CA THR A 152 -9.69 -15.09 -5.34
C THR A 152 -9.26 -15.05 -3.85
N PRO A 153 -8.67 -13.95 -3.38
CA PRO A 153 -8.30 -13.80 -1.99
C PRO A 153 -9.51 -13.73 -1.07
N LEU A 154 -9.48 -14.44 0.04
CA LEU A 154 -10.50 -14.46 1.09
C LEU A 154 -9.94 -13.98 2.43
N MET A 155 -10.81 -13.54 3.34
CA MET A 155 -10.37 -13.11 4.68
C MET A 155 -9.64 -14.22 5.45
N SER A 156 -10.02 -15.48 5.24
CA SER A 156 -9.31 -16.65 5.81
C SER A 156 -7.84 -16.79 5.36
N ASP A 157 -7.46 -16.09 4.27
CA ASP A 157 -6.09 -16.10 3.76
C ASP A 157 -5.17 -15.11 4.47
N LEU A 158 -5.75 -14.24 5.30
CA LEU A 158 -5.02 -13.44 6.28
C LEU A 158 -4.48 -14.38 7.36
N ARG A 159 -3.45 -15.14 7.01
CA ARG A 159 -2.85 -16.19 7.84
C ARG A 159 -2.30 -15.59 9.15
N GLU A 160 -2.41 -16.37 10.24
CA GLU A 160 -1.90 -16.01 11.57
C GLU A 160 -2.60 -14.79 12.23
N SER A 161 -3.77 -14.39 11.73
CA SER A 161 -4.31 -13.09 12.06
C SER A 161 -5.83 -12.98 12.14
N GLY A 162 -6.51 -13.87 12.82
CA GLY A 162 -7.87 -13.60 13.27
C GLY A 162 -8.02 -12.24 13.98
N SER A 163 -6.90 -11.72 14.52
CA SER A 163 -6.80 -10.40 15.11
C SER A 163 -6.82 -9.25 14.08
N ILE A 164 -6.24 -9.41 12.88
CA ILE A 164 -6.35 -8.39 11.82
C ILE A 164 -7.82 -8.21 11.49
N GLU A 165 -8.56 -9.31 11.34
CA GLU A 165 -9.99 -9.24 11.08
C GLU A 165 -10.75 -8.53 12.20
N GLN A 166 -10.40 -8.75 13.47
CA GLN A 166 -11.08 -8.12 14.61
C GLN A 166 -10.75 -6.63 14.73
N ASP A 167 -9.48 -6.25 14.59
CA ASP A 167 -8.99 -4.90 14.85
C ASP A 167 -9.23 -3.93 13.69
N ALA A 168 -9.16 -4.39 12.43
CA ALA A 168 -9.36 -3.55 11.27
C ALA A 168 -10.81 -3.06 11.13
N ASP A 169 -11.01 -1.79 10.78
CA ASP A 169 -12.32 -1.24 10.44
C ASP A 169 -12.70 -1.55 9.00
N VAL A 170 -11.69 -1.57 8.11
CA VAL A 170 -11.84 -1.90 6.68
C VAL A 170 -10.77 -2.91 6.31
N ILE A 171 -11.14 -3.93 5.53
CA ILE A 171 -10.21 -4.89 4.93
C ILE A 171 -10.45 -4.88 3.43
N MET A 172 -9.39 -4.59 2.69
CA MET A 172 -9.39 -4.58 1.24
C MET A 172 -8.46 -5.69 0.73
N MET A 173 -9.00 -6.63 -0.05
CA MET A 173 -8.24 -7.68 -0.70
C MET A 173 -7.92 -7.26 -2.12
N LEU A 174 -6.64 -7.19 -2.46
CA LEU A 174 -6.21 -6.92 -3.82
C LEU A 174 -6.17 -8.22 -4.61
N TYR A 175 -6.86 -8.24 -5.73
CA TYR A 175 -6.86 -9.39 -6.63
C TYR A 175 -6.53 -8.93 -8.05
N ARG A 176 -5.50 -9.54 -8.61
CA ARG A 176 -5.06 -9.32 -9.99
C ARG A 176 -5.02 -10.66 -10.71
N PRO A 177 -6.08 -11.04 -11.44
CA PRO A 177 -6.14 -12.31 -12.17
C PRO A 177 -4.93 -12.53 -13.07
N ALA A 178 -4.54 -11.53 -13.86
CA ALA A 178 -3.38 -11.60 -14.76
C ALA A 178 -2.02 -11.91 -14.08
N ALA A 179 -1.97 -11.96 -12.75
CA ALA A 179 -0.77 -12.41 -12.02
C ALA A 179 -0.66 -13.95 -11.99
N TYR A 180 -1.73 -14.66 -12.33
CA TYR A 180 -1.79 -16.13 -12.34
C TYR A 180 -1.81 -16.62 -13.78
N PRO A 181 -0.80 -17.42 -14.23
CA PRO A 181 -0.65 -17.79 -15.64
C PRO A 181 -1.79 -18.63 -16.22
N ASP A 182 -2.57 -19.28 -15.37
CA ASP A 182 -3.68 -20.16 -15.73
C ASP A 182 -5.05 -19.45 -15.85
N THR A 183 -5.07 -18.13 -15.66
CA THR A 183 -6.29 -17.32 -15.82
C THR A 183 -6.45 -16.83 -17.26
N GLN A 184 -7.71 -16.58 -17.67
CA GLN A 184 -8.00 -16.03 -18.99
C GLN A 184 -7.40 -14.61 -19.15
N GLU A 185 -7.46 -13.80 -18.10
CA GLU A 185 -6.90 -12.44 -18.09
C GLU A 185 -5.40 -12.44 -18.36
N ALA A 186 -4.66 -13.43 -17.82
CA ALA A 186 -3.23 -13.56 -18.11
C ALA A 186 -2.97 -13.92 -19.58
N MET A 187 -3.78 -14.80 -20.17
CA MET A 187 -3.68 -15.22 -21.56
C MET A 187 -4.04 -14.10 -22.53
N ASP A 188 -5.02 -13.28 -22.17
CA ASP A 188 -5.51 -12.15 -23.00
C ASP A 188 -4.69 -10.87 -22.78
N GLY A 189 -3.79 -10.85 -21.79
CA GLY A 189 -3.06 -9.65 -21.40
C GLY A 189 -3.93 -8.58 -20.73
N ASP A 190 -5.10 -8.98 -20.19
CA ASP A 190 -6.02 -8.08 -19.50
C ASP A 190 -5.51 -7.76 -18.09
N ASN A 191 -5.16 -6.51 -17.87
CA ASN A 191 -4.68 -6.01 -16.59
C ASN A 191 -5.80 -5.56 -15.63
N THR A 192 -7.05 -5.94 -15.89
CA THR A 192 -8.16 -5.72 -14.98
C THR A 192 -7.84 -6.35 -13.62
N SER A 193 -8.10 -5.60 -12.59
CA SER A 193 -7.81 -6.00 -11.21
C SER A 193 -8.99 -5.60 -10.32
N TYR A 194 -9.04 -6.16 -9.13
CA TYR A 194 -10.16 -5.96 -8.20
C TYR A 194 -9.65 -5.56 -6.82
N ILE A 195 -10.34 -4.59 -6.22
CA ILE A 195 -10.22 -4.26 -4.81
C ILE A 195 -11.50 -4.74 -4.13
N ASN A 196 -11.42 -5.91 -3.49
CA ASN A 196 -12.55 -6.49 -2.79
C ASN A 196 -12.57 -5.96 -1.35
N VAL A 197 -13.52 -5.08 -1.03
CA VAL A 197 -13.76 -4.63 0.33
C VAL A 197 -14.47 -5.77 1.08
N ALA A 198 -13.67 -6.65 1.69
CA ALA A 198 -14.14 -7.86 2.36
C ALA A 198 -14.75 -7.56 3.75
N LYS A 199 -14.32 -6.47 4.39
CA LYS A 199 -14.89 -5.96 5.64
C LYS A 199 -14.99 -4.45 5.59
N HIS A 200 -16.12 -3.93 6.07
CA HIS A 200 -16.31 -2.50 6.30
C HIS A 200 -17.21 -2.31 7.53
N ARG A 201 -16.64 -1.86 8.66
CA ARG A 201 -17.37 -1.77 9.94
C ARG A 201 -18.58 -0.83 9.88
N ASN A 202 -18.46 0.28 9.15
CA ASN A 202 -19.47 1.33 9.08
C ASN A 202 -20.10 1.50 7.70
N GLY A 203 -19.92 0.51 6.79
CA GLY A 203 -20.44 0.58 5.44
C GLY A 203 -20.61 -0.79 4.79
N ALA A 204 -21.00 -0.79 3.54
CA ALA A 204 -21.18 -2.01 2.75
C ALA A 204 -19.85 -2.58 2.26
N THR A 205 -19.82 -3.89 2.06
CA THR A 205 -18.77 -4.57 1.29
C THR A 205 -19.03 -4.38 -0.21
N ALA A 206 -17.96 -4.34 -1.00
CA ALA A 206 -18.07 -4.16 -2.45
C ALA A 206 -16.83 -4.73 -3.17
N SER A 207 -16.98 -5.00 -4.45
CA SER A 207 -15.87 -5.29 -5.34
C SER A 207 -15.71 -4.12 -6.32
N ILE A 208 -14.55 -3.52 -6.35
CA ILE A 208 -14.25 -2.33 -7.18
C ILE A 208 -13.28 -2.77 -8.27
N LYS A 209 -13.69 -2.62 -9.53
CA LYS A 209 -12.83 -2.81 -10.68
C LYS A 209 -11.81 -1.67 -10.78
N VAL A 210 -10.55 -2.02 -11.03
CA VAL A 210 -9.44 -1.10 -11.29
C VAL A 210 -8.57 -1.67 -12.40
N MET A 211 -7.76 -0.82 -13.04
CA MET A 211 -6.81 -1.23 -14.06
C MET A 211 -5.39 -1.19 -13.49
N TRP A 212 -4.65 -2.29 -13.58
CA TRP A 212 -3.23 -2.30 -13.29
C TRP A 212 -2.44 -1.80 -14.50
N VAL A 213 -1.56 -0.83 -14.29
CA VAL A 213 -0.64 -0.29 -15.31
C VAL A 213 0.78 -0.70 -14.94
N PRO A 214 1.30 -1.83 -15.50
CA PRO A 214 2.58 -2.41 -15.11
C PRO A 214 3.76 -1.45 -15.27
N GLU A 215 3.77 -0.71 -16.38
CA GLU A 215 4.84 0.22 -16.73
C GLU A 215 5.02 1.35 -15.72
N LEU A 216 3.93 1.73 -15.06
CA LEU A 216 3.89 2.78 -14.05
C LEU A 216 3.82 2.26 -12.62
N THR A 217 3.73 0.93 -12.45
CA THR A 217 3.45 0.28 -11.15
C THR A 217 2.25 0.90 -10.41
N LYS A 218 1.18 1.16 -11.15
CA LYS A 218 0.04 1.97 -10.70
C LYS A 218 -1.28 1.25 -10.92
N TYR A 219 -2.20 1.38 -9.96
CA TYR A 219 -3.62 1.15 -10.20
C TYR A 219 -4.29 2.44 -10.68
N ALA A 220 -5.05 2.35 -11.75
CA ALA A 220 -5.88 3.42 -12.30
C ALA A 220 -7.36 3.06 -12.19
N ASN A 221 -8.24 4.04 -12.35
CA ASN A 221 -9.66 3.79 -12.44
C ASN A 221 -9.95 2.94 -13.69
N TYR A 222 -10.84 1.97 -13.54
CA TYR A 222 -11.33 1.22 -14.68
C TYR A 222 -12.23 2.12 -15.52
N ALA A 223 -11.86 2.33 -16.77
CA ALA A 223 -12.72 2.96 -17.76
C ALA A 223 -13.24 1.83 -18.67
N PRO A 224 -14.57 1.57 -18.74
CA PRO A 224 -15.11 0.68 -19.76
C PRO A 224 -14.79 1.25 -21.14
N ASP A 225 -14.53 0.37 -22.10
CA ASP A 225 -14.39 0.80 -23.49
C ASP A 225 -15.65 1.56 -23.89
N PRO A 226 -15.54 2.69 -24.60
CA PRO A 226 -16.70 3.35 -25.16
C PRO A 226 -17.33 2.40 -26.21
N ASP A 227 -18.62 2.11 -26.03
CA ASP A 227 -19.46 1.37 -26.99
C ASP A 227 -19.46 2.00 -28.39
#